data_4ee7a13ebd50b8e0cf705dbee3c6ac4d
#
_entry.id   4ee7a13ebd50b8e0cf705dbee3c6ac4d
#
_cell.length_a   1.000
_cell.length_b   1.000
_cell.length_c   1.000
_cell.angle_alpha   90.00
_cell.angle_beta   90.00
_cell.angle_gamma   90.00
#
_symmetry.space_group_name_H-M   'P 1'
#
loop_
_entity.id
_entity.type
_entity.pdbx_description
1 polymer ?
#
loop_
_entity_poly.entity_id
_entity_poly.type
_entity_poly.pdbx_seq_one_letter_code
_entity_poly.pdbx_strand_id
1 'polypeptide(L)'
;MSEEFDAVVIGSGINSLVASALLAQQGWQVLICESSSHVGGAIRTSTDTFDGFTVELLSSWHPLFVGGPAYATLGEELTRRGVTYLNTDTPTGVASADGSAILSTDPQTTARSLGAWGDDDAWNEVISEFGGKADLAFGLLGTDFWRPNSAGLAWKAFRQLGRRGLLASGAELLEPATPWLNRAFSSPVTRSLLAPWALHNGLGPDDAASAFITKVIAAAIAMGGMPVPRGGGRVVVNALSDIVKDAGGQVWTDSEVNRIDVVGGRARSVRLTDGRVARAKRAILASTTPAALYNGLLRATHVAPDRRAAAQAFRFGRAGMQIHIAMSEPPRWLDPQLGAAALVHVLDSVDSLAESVTAAAHGMLPRRPTIAVGQPLTVDPSRAPDGCGLLWIQLQENPRTPRGDLAGELTARGEWTDELREAYADRVVDQLSAHITNISSAQVDRLVLGPTELAAMNVNLVDGDPYSGDCRVDQFAAWRPLSLATGHATGIAGLWHIGASTHPGPGLGGGSGFLVAQRLLNPSRFRRRG
;
A
#
# COMPACT_ATOMS: atom_id res chain seq x y z
N MET A 1 -28.52 -19.06 15.66
CA MET A 1 -29.51 -18.32 14.83
C MET A 1 -28.73 -17.76 13.62
N SER A 2 -29.35 -17.72 12.44
CA SER A 2 -28.72 -17.12 11.26
C SER A 2 -29.24 -15.70 11.09
N GLU A 3 -28.35 -14.72 11.13
CA GLU A 3 -28.69 -13.33 10.83
C GLU A 3 -28.58 -13.06 9.32
N GLU A 4 -29.41 -12.15 8.80
CA GLU A 4 -29.50 -11.89 7.37
C GLU A 4 -29.27 -10.41 7.06
N PHE A 5 -28.34 -10.14 6.14
CA PHE A 5 -27.89 -8.82 5.71
C PHE A 5 -28.04 -8.66 4.19
N ASP A 6 -28.05 -7.44 3.68
CA ASP A 6 -27.97 -7.21 2.23
C ASP A 6 -26.60 -7.60 1.69
N ALA A 7 -25.53 -7.22 2.39
CA ALA A 7 -24.18 -7.64 2.08
C ALA A 7 -23.45 -8.16 3.32
N VAL A 8 -22.58 -9.17 3.10
CA VAL A 8 -21.61 -9.64 4.10
C VAL A 8 -20.21 -9.41 3.53
N VAL A 9 -19.35 -8.77 4.31
CA VAL A 9 -17.98 -8.40 3.93
C VAL A 9 -16.99 -9.14 4.81
N ILE A 10 -16.05 -9.85 4.21
CA ILE A 10 -15.02 -10.64 4.89
C ILE A 10 -13.75 -9.80 4.97
N GLY A 11 -13.31 -9.50 6.19
CA GLY A 11 -12.21 -8.61 6.51
C GLY A 11 -12.63 -7.14 6.58
N SER A 12 -11.91 -6.33 7.36
CA SER A 12 -12.21 -4.93 7.67
C SER A 12 -11.15 -3.93 7.17
N GLY A 13 -10.30 -4.32 6.22
CA GLY A 13 -9.34 -3.39 5.62
C GLY A 13 -10.03 -2.22 4.90
N ILE A 14 -9.28 -1.18 4.54
CA ILE A 14 -9.81 0.06 3.94
C ILE A 14 -10.73 -0.19 2.73
N ASN A 15 -10.45 -1.19 1.90
CA ASN A 15 -11.32 -1.55 0.76
C ASN A 15 -12.68 -2.05 1.22
N SER A 16 -12.71 -2.84 2.28
CA SER A 16 -13.94 -3.35 2.89
C SER A 16 -14.75 -2.23 3.53
N LEU A 17 -14.08 -1.37 4.30
CA LEU A 17 -14.72 -0.24 4.98
C LEU A 17 -15.32 0.75 3.98
N VAL A 18 -14.59 1.10 2.92
CA VAL A 18 -15.08 1.97 1.84
C VAL A 18 -16.28 1.35 1.14
N ALA A 19 -16.21 0.07 0.75
CA ALA A 19 -17.34 -0.60 0.12
C ALA A 19 -18.55 -0.62 1.03
N SER A 20 -18.36 -0.98 2.30
CA SER A 20 -19.44 -1.07 3.30
C SER A 20 -20.09 0.27 3.56
N ALA A 21 -19.30 1.35 3.74
CA ALA A 21 -19.81 2.69 3.95
C ALA A 21 -20.65 3.19 2.76
N LEU A 22 -20.17 2.98 1.52
CA LEU A 22 -20.91 3.36 0.30
C LEU A 22 -22.23 2.60 0.15
N LEU A 23 -22.23 1.29 0.45
CA LEU A 23 -23.43 0.47 0.40
C LEU A 23 -24.43 0.87 1.52
N ALA A 24 -23.93 1.11 2.74
CA ALA A 24 -24.71 1.51 3.88
C ALA A 24 -25.40 2.87 3.67
N GLN A 25 -24.71 3.85 3.10
CA GLN A 25 -25.29 5.16 2.71
C GLN A 25 -26.45 5.03 1.70
N GLN A 26 -26.54 3.90 0.97
CA GLN A 26 -27.63 3.59 0.05
C GLN A 26 -28.66 2.64 0.67
N GLY A 27 -28.71 2.55 1.99
CA GLY A 27 -29.71 1.81 2.75
C GLY A 27 -29.50 0.29 2.79
N TRP A 28 -28.29 -0.21 2.44
CA TRP A 28 -28.01 -1.64 2.59
C TRP A 28 -27.65 -1.96 4.04
N GLN A 29 -28.22 -3.05 4.55
CA GLN A 29 -27.79 -3.64 5.82
C GLN A 29 -26.51 -4.44 5.58
N VAL A 30 -25.39 -3.94 6.06
CA VAL A 30 -24.05 -4.52 5.82
C VAL A 30 -23.50 -5.12 7.12
N LEU A 31 -23.02 -6.35 7.04
CA LEU A 31 -22.19 -6.97 8.08
C LEU A 31 -20.74 -7.01 7.62
N ILE A 32 -19.83 -6.57 8.46
CA ILE A 32 -18.38 -6.79 8.32
C ILE A 32 -17.96 -7.86 9.32
N CYS A 33 -17.31 -8.94 8.85
CA CYS A 33 -16.70 -9.98 9.68
C CYS A 33 -15.18 -9.81 9.65
N GLU A 34 -14.59 -9.48 10.79
CA GLU A 34 -13.14 -9.30 10.97
C GLU A 34 -12.60 -10.40 11.89
N SER A 35 -11.52 -11.06 11.47
CA SER A 35 -10.88 -12.15 12.24
C SER A 35 -10.14 -11.65 13.47
N SER A 36 -9.60 -10.43 13.42
CA SER A 36 -8.87 -9.79 14.52
C SER A 36 -9.83 -9.07 15.47
N SER A 37 -9.38 -8.79 16.69
CA SER A 37 -10.03 -7.86 17.61
C SER A 37 -9.99 -6.40 17.14
N HIS A 38 -9.20 -6.08 16.11
CA HIS A 38 -8.97 -4.74 15.59
C HIS A 38 -9.51 -4.60 14.16
N VAL A 39 -10.27 -3.56 13.92
CA VAL A 39 -10.76 -3.15 12.61
C VAL A 39 -9.71 -2.27 11.91
N GLY A 40 -9.60 -2.36 10.57
CA GLY A 40 -8.77 -1.45 9.78
C GLY A 40 -7.71 -2.12 8.89
N GLY A 41 -7.43 -3.40 9.11
CA GLY A 41 -6.42 -4.14 8.33
C GLY A 41 -5.01 -3.54 8.51
N ALA A 42 -4.45 -2.94 7.44
CA ALA A 42 -3.14 -2.29 7.48
C ALA A 42 -3.16 -0.86 8.07
N ILE A 43 -4.32 -0.30 8.39
CA ILE A 43 -4.42 0.92 9.18
C ILE A 43 -4.54 0.49 10.65
N ARG A 44 -3.44 0.57 11.38
CA ARG A 44 -3.35 0.10 12.76
C ARG A 44 -2.61 1.08 13.64
N THR A 45 -3.37 1.90 14.35
CA THR A 45 -2.87 2.86 15.33
C THR A 45 -2.78 2.21 16.71
N SER A 46 -1.65 2.35 17.40
CA SER A 46 -1.44 1.94 18.79
C SER A 46 -1.12 3.16 19.66
N THR A 47 -1.65 3.15 20.88
CA THR A 47 -1.32 4.11 21.95
C THR A 47 -0.64 3.41 23.13
N ASP A 48 -0.46 2.11 23.04
CA ASP A 48 0.06 1.25 24.09
C ASP A 48 1.49 0.75 23.79
N THR A 49 2.03 1.12 22.60
CA THR A 49 3.39 0.70 22.18
C THR A 49 4.45 1.44 22.96
N PHE A 50 4.32 2.76 23.07
CA PHE A 50 5.22 3.63 23.84
C PHE A 50 4.39 4.59 24.67
N ASP A 51 4.74 4.79 25.93
CA ASP A 51 3.98 5.65 26.83
C ASP A 51 3.89 7.10 26.33
N GLY A 52 2.68 7.60 26.17
CA GLY A 52 2.40 8.94 25.65
C GLY A 52 2.51 9.10 24.12
N PHE A 53 2.84 8.04 23.36
CA PHE A 53 2.94 8.12 21.92
C PHE A 53 1.75 7.49 21.19
N THR A 54 1.44 8.04 20.01
CA THR A 54 0.51 7.43 19.06
C THR A 54 1.29 6.93 17.84
N VAL A 55 1.36 5.62 17.68
CA VAL A 55 2.18 4.93 16.68
C VAL A 55 1.31 4.27 15.61
N GLU A 56 1.62 4.49 14.34
CA GLU A 56 1.06 3.71 13.23
C GLU A 56 1.92 2.47 13.01
N LEU A 57 1.44 1.31 13.44
CA LEU A 57 2.23 0.07 13.42
C LEU A 57 2.54 -0.43 12.01
N LEU A 58 1.68 -0.14 11.02
CA LEU A 58 1.85 -0.56 9.64
C LEU A 58 1.90 0.66 8.73
N SER A 59 0.77 1.12 8.23
CA SER A 59 0.72 2.24 7.29
C SER A 59 0.43 3.57 7.98
N SER A 60 1.21 4.60 7.68
CA SER A 60 1.10 5.94 8.29
C SER A 60 0.56 7.01 7.33
N TRP A 61 0.83 6.88 6.02
CA TRP A 61 0.59 7.91 5.02
C TRP A 61 -0.58 7.55 4.11
N HIS A 62 -1.47 8.53 3.81
CA HIS A 62 -2.72 8.29 3.09
C HIS A 62 -2.86 9.08 1.77
N PRO A 63 -1.80 9.34 0.97
CA PRO A 63 -1.90 10.16 -0.24
C PRO A 63 -2.86 9.56 -1.27
N LEU A 64 -2.85 8.25 -1.47
CA LEU A 64 -3.73 7.57 -2.42
C LEU A 64 -5.19 7.54 -1.97
N PHE A 65 -5.46 7.62 -0.67
CA PHE A 65 -6.83 7.73 -0.18
C PHE A 65 -7.37 9.14 -0.42
N VAL A 66 -6.62 10.16 0.03
CA VAL A 66 -7.03 11.57 -0.07
C VAL A 66 -7.15 12.02 -1.54
N GLY A 67 -6.23 11.59 -2.41
CA GLY A 67 -6.29 11.85 -3.85
C GLY A 67 -7.23 10.94 -4.64
N GLY A 68 -7.88 9.97 -3.97
CA GLY A 68 -8.65 8.92 -4.63
C GLY A 68 -10.16 9.16 -4.70
N PRO A 69 -10.88 8.41 -5.56
CA PRO A 69 -12.33 8.56 -5.75
C PRO A 69 -13.15 8.17 -4.51
N ALA A 70 -12.60 7.32 -3.63
CA ALA A 70 -13.25 6.95 -2.38
C ALA A 70 -13.38 8.17 -1.46
N TYR A 71 -12.29 8.92 -1.27
CA TYR A 71 -12.29 10.12 -0.45
C TYR A 71 -13.08 11.26 -1.12
N ALA A 72 -12.99 11.42 -2.43
CA ALA A 72 -13.81 12.38 -3.18
C ALA A 72 -15.33 12.16 -2.95
N THR A 73 -15.75 10.92 -2.66
CA THR A 73 -17.15 10.58 -2.40
C THR A 73 -17.51 10.64 -0.90
N LEU A 74 -16.62 10.19 -0.03
CA LEU A 74 -16.89 10.03 1.41
C LEU A 74 -16.29 11.15 2.27
N GLY A 75 -15.41 11.97 1.73
CA GLY A 75 -14.58 12.93 2.48
C GLY A 75 -15.38 13.94 3.28
N GLU A 76 -16.50 14.46 2.73
CA GLU A 76 -17.38 15.38 3.46
C GLU A 76 -18.00 14.69 4.69
N GLU A 77 -18.47 13.44 4.55
CA GLU A 77 -19.01 12.66 5.65
C GLU A 77 -17.95 12.32 6.70
N LEU A 78 -16.75 11.95 6.26
CA LEU A 78 -15.61 11.70 7.14
C LEU A 78 -15.24 12.96 7.93
N THR A 79 -15.22 14.12 7.30
CA THR A 79 -14.96 15.41 7.96
C THR A 79 -16.03 15.72 9.00
N ARG A 80 -17.31 15.49 8.71
CA ARG A 80 -18.40 15.66 9.68
C ARG A 80 -18.25 14.73 10.91
N ARG A 81 -17.56 13.60 10.74
CA ARG A 81 -17.22 12.65 11.82
C ARG A 81 -15.88 12.93 12.48
N GLY A 82 -15.29 14.08 12.23
CA GLY A 82 -14.07 14.54 12.90
C GLY A 82 -12.76 14.09 12.24
N VAL A 83 -12.81 13.46 11.06
CA VAL A 83 -11.58 13.14 10.32
C VAL A 83 -11.00 14.43 9.75
N THR A 84 -9.78 14.75 10.15
CA THR A 84 -9.01 15.88 9.63
C THR A 84 -7.67 15.36 9.12
N TYR A 85 -7.34 15.69 7.87
CA TYR A 85 -6.01 15.38 7.31
C TYR A 85 -5.09 16.58 7.50
N LEU A 86 -3.90 16.30 8.04
CA LEU A 86 -2.76 17.21 8.07
C LEU A 86 -1.83 16.87 6.91
N ASN A 87 -1.09 17.85 6.41
CA ASN A 87 -0.19 17.67 5.28
C ASN A 87 1.14 18.38 5.53
N THR A 88 2.11 18.19 4.64
CA THR A 88 3.43 18.81 4.71
C THR A 88 3.83 19.38 3.36
N ASP A 89 4.61 20.45 3.40
CA ASP A 89 5.22 21.04 2.20
C ASP A 89 6.50 20.31 1.79
N THR A 90 7.05 19.45 2.65
CA THR A 90 8.25 18.64 2.36
C THR A 90 7.94 17.15 2.50
N PRO A 91 7.29 16.54 1.48
CA PRO A 91 6.84 15.16 1.56
C PRO A 91 7.98 14.15 1.64
N THR A 92 9.11 14.40 0.97
CA THR A 92 10.20 13.42 0.96
C THR A 92 11.57 14.04 0.80
N GLY A 93 12.57 13.28 1.25
CA GLY A 93 13.99 13.55 1.05
C GLY A 93 14.79 12.27 0.85
N VAL A 94 16.07 12.43 0.57
CA VAL A 94 17.05 11.35 0.48
C VAL A 94 18.31 11.71 1.24
N ALA A 95 18.89 10.73 1.91
CA ALA A 95 20.27 10.73 2.38
C ALA A 95 20.99 9.55 1.71
N SER A 96 21.94 9.84 0.83
CA SER A 96 22.74 8.85 0.11
C SER A 96 24.23 9.06 0.36
N ALA A 97 25.06 8.13 -0.13
CA ALA A 97 26.51 8.28 -0.04
C ALA A 97 27.02 9.52 -0.82
N ASP A 98 26.30 9.94 -1.86
CA ASP A 98 26.68 11.08 -2.71
C ASP A 98 26.14 12.42 -2.21
N GLY A 99 25.21 12.43 -1.24
CA GLY A 99 24.59 13.63 -0.67
C GLY A 99 23.11 13.49 -0.35
N SER A 100 22.47 14.64 -0.15
CA SER A 100 21.06 14.72 0.24
C SER A 100 20.30 15.71 -0.64
N ALA A 101 19.00 15.45 -0.82
CA ALA A 101 18.05 16.33 -1.50
C ALA A 101 16.64 16.14 -0.95
N ILE A 102 15.77 17.12 -1.21
CA ILE A 102 14.33 17.06 -0.85
C ILE A 102 13.46 17.35 -2.07
N LEU A 103 12.25 16.78 -2.08
CA LEU A 103 11.12 17.29 -2.86
C LEU A 103 10.18 18.08 -1.95
N SER A 104 9.66 19.17 -2.50
CA SER A 104 8.67 20.03 -1.83
C SER A 104 7.43 20.20 -2.73
N THR A 105 6.30 20.46 -2.12
CA THR A 105 5.09 20.91 -2.84
C THR A 105 5.25 22.33 -3.38
N ASP A 106 6.22 23.10 -2.84
CA ASP A 106 6.68 24.35 -3.44
C ASP A 106 7.72 24.07 -4.53
N PRO A 107 7.39 24.34 -5.83
CA PRO A 107 8.32 24.08 -6.93
C PRO A 107 9.65 24.81 -6.81
N GLN A 108 9.68 26.01 -6.19
CA GLN A 108 10.91 26.77 -6.02
C GLN A 108 11.87 26.12 -5.01
N THR A 109 11.33 25.54 -3.96
CA THR A 109 12.10 24.78 -2.96
C THR A 109 12.68 23.52 -3.57
N THR A 110 11.89 22.77 -4.37
CA THR A 110 12.38 21.62 -5.13
C THR A 110 13.48 22.03 -6.11
N ALA A 111 13.26 23.10 -6.90
CA ALA A 111 14.26 23.59 -7.85
C ALA A 111 15.58 23.97 -7.17
N ARG A 112 15.54 24.63 -6.01
CA ARG A 112 16.77 24.93 -5.23
C ARG A 112 17.49 23.66 -4.77
N SER A 113 16.76 22.67 -4.28
CA SER A 113 17.32 21.41 -3.79
C SER A 113 17.99 20.62 -4.91
N LEU A 114 17.32 20.45 -6.06
CA LEU A 114 17.83 19.70 -7.21
C LEU A 114 18.82 20.52 -8.03
N GLY A 115 18.68 21.86 -8.07
CA GLY A 115 19.62 22.77 -8.74
C GLY A 115 21.01 22.77 -8.11
N ALA A 116 21.12 22.50 -6.80
CA ALA A 116 22.41 22.26 -6.15
C ALA A 116 23.17 21.06 -6.78
N TRP A 117 22.45 20.16 -7.44
CA TRP A 117 22.95 18.97 -8.12
C TRP A 117 22.89 19.07 -9.65
N GLY A 118 22.40 20.19 -10.21
CA GLY A 118 22.30 20.45 -11.65
C GLY A 118 21.15 19.75 -12.37
N ASP A 119 20.11 19.33 -11.66
CA ASP A 119 19.00 18.53 -12.20
C ASP A 119 17.60 19.20 -12.07
N ASP A 120 17.53 20.49 -11.73
CA ASP A 120 16.27 21.24 -11.62
C ASP A 120 15.50 21.35 -12.94
N ASP A 121 16.21 21.64 -14.04
CA ASP A 121 15.61 21.68 -15.38
C ASP A 121 15.10 20.29 -15.80
N ALA A 122 15.89 19.24 -15.56
CA ALA A 122 15.52 17.86 -15.85
C ALA A 122 14.28 17.42 -15.06
N TRP A 123 14.17 17.81 -13.79
CA TRP A 123 12.98 17.56 -12.99
C TRP A 123 11.75 18.28 -13.54
N ASN A 124 11.89 19.56 -13.89
CA ASN A 124 10.78 20.32 -14.47
C ASN A 124 10.28 19.71 -15.78
N GLU A 125 11.19 19.19 -16.63
CA GLU A 125 10.83 18.48 -17.85
C GLU A 125 10.01 17.20 -17.53
N VAL A 126 10.48 16.36 -16.60
CA VAL A 126 9.80 15.14 -16.16
C VAL A 126 8.38 15.42 -15.65
N ILE A 127 8.21 16.45 -14.80
CA ILE A 127 6.91 16.83 -14.25
C ILE A 127 5.98 17.39 -15.34
N SER A 128 6.51 18.18 -16.25
CA SER A 128 5.73 18.74 -17.38
C SER A 128 5.25 17.64 -18.33
N GLU A 129 6.13 16.72 -18.72
CA GLU A 129 5.76 15.55 -19.54
C GLU A 129 4.71 14.67 -18.87
N PHE A 130 4.89 14.40 -17.57
CA PHE A 130 3.91 13.62 -16.80
C PHE A 130 2.57 14.35 -16.74
N GLY A 131 2.57 15.67 -16.49
CA GLY A 131 1.35 16.49 -16.47
C GLY A 131 0.53 16.37 -17.76
N GLY A 132 1.18 16.33 -18.91
CA GLY A 132 0.52 16.11 -20.21
C GLY A 132 -0.13 14.72 -20.36
N LYS A 133 0.31 13.73 -19.57
CA LYS A 133 -0.19 12.33 -19.60
C LYS A 133 -0.94 11.93 -18.34
N ALA A 134 -1.05 12.79 -17.34
CA ALA A 134 -1.57 12.48 -16.00
C ALA A 134 -2.99 11.87 -16.04
N ASP A 135 -3.88 12.41 -16.85
CA ASP A 135 -5.25 11.89 -17.04
C ASP A 135 -5.26 10.43 -17.52
N LEU A 136 -4.32 10.06 -18.41
CA LEU A 136 -4.20 8.69 -18.92
C LEU A 136 -3.58 7.78 -17.86
N ALA A 137 -2.57 8.26 -17.14
CA ALA A 137 -1.88 7.52 -16.09
C ALA A 137 -2.82 7.18 -14.93
N PHE A 138 -3.53 8.18 -14.38
CA PHE A 138 -4.51 7.95 -13.32
C PHE A 138 -5.75 7.20 -13.83
N GLY A 139 -6.16 7.44 -15.09
CA GLY A 139 -7.21 6.67 -15.73
C GLY A 139 -6.86 5.18 -15.84
N LEU A 140 -5.62 4.84 -16.13
CA LEU A 140 -5.13 3.46 -16.19
C LEU A 140 -5.23 2.79 -14.82
N LEU A 141 -4.80 3.48 -13.75
CA LEU A 141 -4.85 2.96 -12.38
C LEU A 141 -6.28 2.87 -11.83
N GLY A 142 -7.20 3.77 -12.23
CA GLY A 142 -8.58 3.83 -11.75
C GLY A 142 -9.60 3.05 -12.58
N THR A 143 -9.22 2.47 -13.73
CA THR A 143 -10.16 1.83 -14.66
C THR A 143 -10.17 0.31 -14.47
N ASP A 144 -11.36 -0.27 -14.34
CA ASP A 144 -11.54 -1.73 -14.44
C ASP A 144 -11.35 -2.15 -15.92
N PHE A 145 -10.18 -2.74 -16.24
CA PHE A 145 -9.79 -3.13 -17.60
C PHE A 145 -10.77 -4.09 -18.30
N TRP A 146 -11.53 -4.83 -17.52
CA TRP A 146 -12.44 -5.87 -18.03
C TRP A 146 -13.86 -5.33 -18.23
N ARG A 147 -13.97 -4.01 -18.42
CA ARG A 147 -15.24 -3.32 -18.60
C ARG A 147 -15.29 -2.56 -19.94
N PRO A 148 -16.51 -2.38 -20.49
CA PRO A 148 -16.67 -1.54 -21.69
C PRO A 148 -16.11 -0.12 -21.56
N ASN A 149 -16.04 0.41 -20.33
CA ASN A 149 -15.45 1.73 -20.06
C ASN A 149 -13.94 1.79 -20.37
N SER A 150 -13.22 0.66 -20.31
CA SER A 150 -11.81 0.59 -20.72
C SER A 150 -11.62 0.87 -22.21
N ALA A 151 -12.61 0.53 -23.04
CA ALA A 151 -12.59 0.88 -24.47
C ALA A 151 -12.63 2.40 -24.68
N GLY A 152 -13.31 3.15 -23.79
CA GLY A 152 -13.31 4.62 -23.81
C GLY A 152 -11.93 5.21 -23.50
N LEU A 153 -11.22 4.64 -22.50
CA LEU A 153 -9.85 5.05 -22.18
C LEU A 153 -8.89 4.72 -23.34
N ALA A 154 -8.99 3.53 -23.90
CA ALA A 154 -8.18 3.12 -25.05
C ALA A 154 -8.44 4.02 -26.28
N TRP A 155 -9.70 4.40 -26.52
CA TRP A 155 -10.07 5.33 -27.58
C TRP A 155 -9.57 6.75 -27.32
N LYS A 156 -9.66 7.25 -26.06
CA LYS A 156 -9.08 8.55 -25.66
C LYS A 156 -7.57 8.56 -25.91
N ALA A 157 -6.87 7.52 -25.46
CA ALA A 157 -5.44 7.35 -25.67
C ALA A 157 -5.07 7.30 -27.16
N PHE A 158 -5.82 6.53 -27.97
CA PHE A 158 -5.63 6.48 -29.42
C PHE A 158 -5.82 7.84 -30.09
N ARG A 159 -6.86 8.59 -29.70
CA ARG A 159 -7.11 9.94 -30.26
C ARG A 159 -6.04 10.96 -29.88
N GLN A 160 -5.51 10.89 -28.65
CA GLN A 160 -4.49 11.81 -28.17
C GLN A 160 -3.09 11.49 -28.73
N LEU A 161 -2.73 10.21 -28.80
CA LEU A 161 -1.38 9.76 -29.09
C LEU A 161 -1.20 9.24 -30.53
N GLY A 162 -2.27 8.83 -31.18
CA GLY A 162 -2.21 8.13 -32.45
C GLY A 162 -1.56 6.74 -32.32
N ARG A 163 -1.45 6.02 -33.43
CA ARG A 163 -0.90 4.64 -33.45
C ARG A 163 0.56 4.59 -33.00
N ARG A 164 1.40 5.51 -33.49
CA ARG A 164 2.84 5.55 -33.13
C ARG A 164 3.04 5.94 -31.69
N GLY A 165 2.30 6.94 -31.21
CA GLY A 165 2.37 7.38 -29.82
C GLY A 165 1.89 6.32 -28.83
N LEU A 166 0.86 5.51 -29.16
CA LEU A 166 0.44 4.38 -28.33
C LEU A 166 1.54 3.31 -28.18
N LEU A 167 2.22 2.99 -29.29
CA LEU A 167 3.34 2.03 -29.25
C LEU A 167 4.52 2.56 -28.42
N ALA A 168 4.84 3.85 -28.59
CA ALA A 168 5.89 4.51 -27.78
C ALA A 168 5.50 4.54 -26.29
N SER A 169 4.25 4.93 -25.97
CA SER A 169 3.76 4.92 -24.58
C SER A 169 3.71 3.50 -23.99
N GLY A 170 3.48 2.48 -24.80
CA GLY A 170 3.59 1.08 -24.35
C GLY A 170 5.01 0.71 -23.92
N ALA A 171 6.02 1.17 -24.66
CA ALA A 171 7.43 0.98 -24.28
C ALA A 171 7.78 1.77 -23.01
N GLU A 172 7.34 3.04 -22.91
CA GLU A 172 7.52 3.88 -21.72
C GLU A 172 6.87 3.25 -20.46
N LEU A 173 5.68 2.64 -20.61
CA LEU A 173 4.99 1.98 -19.50
C LEU A 173 5.74 0.76 -18.97
N LEU A 174 6.54 0.10 -19.81
CA LEU A 174 7.30 -1.08 -19.42
C LEU A 174 8.74 -0.76 -19.01
N GLU A 175 9.17 0.48 -19.16
CA GLU A 175 10.55 0.88 -18.87
C GLU A 175 10.90 0.68 -17.39
N PRO A 176 12.07 0.07 -17.06
CA PRO A 176 12.59 0.04 -15.69
C PRO A 176 13.05 1.41 -15.22
N ALA A 177 13.05 1.64 -13.90
CA ALA A 177 13.45 2.92 -13.32
C ALA A 177 14.94 3.24 -13.52
N THR A 178 15.83 2.26 -13.35
CA THR A 178 17.29 2.48 -13.48
C THR A 178 17.69 3.10 -14.83
N PRO A 179 17.35 2.53 -16.01
CA PRO A 179 17.71 3.13 -17.29
C PRO A 179 17.03 4.48 -17.52
N TRP A 180 15.79 4.65 -17.06
CA TRP A 180 15.12 5.95 -17.13
C TRP A 180 15.83 7.01 -16.30
N LEU A 181 16.14 6.73 -15.03
CA LEU A 181 16.83 7.65 -14.12
C LEU A 181 18.22 8.06 -14.66
N ASN A 182 18.98 7.09 -15.18
CA ASN A 182 20.30 7.35 -15.76
C ASN A 182 20.25 8.23 -17.02
N ARG A 183 19.15 8.17 -17.77
CA ARG A 183 18.93 9.03 -18.94
C ARG A 183 18.41 10.42 -18.57
N ALA A 184 17.52 10.49 -17.58
CA ALA A 184 16.82 11.72 -17.23
C ALA A 184 17.65 12.65 -16.32
N PHE A 185 18.48 12.08 -15.44
CA PHE A 185 19.19 12.84 -14.40
C PHE A 185 20.69 12.59 -14.41
N SER A 186 21.46 13.66 -14.27
CA SER A 186 22.92 13.61 -14.24
C SER A 186 23.45 13.24 -12.85
N SER A 187 22.78 13.70 -11.79
CA SER A 187 23.22 13.53 -10.41
C SER A 187 22.81 12.17 -9.83
N PRO A 188 23.73 11.44 -9.16
CA PRO A 188 23.39 10.26 -8.41
C PRO A 188 22.45 10.56 -7.22
N VAL A 189 22.50 11.78 -6.65
CA VAL A 189 21.61 12.20 -5.56
C VAL A 189 20.17 12.29 -6.02
N THR A 190 19.89 12.92 -7.17
CA THR A 190 18.55 13.01 -7.75
C THR A 190 18.01 11.62 -8.10
N ARG A 191 18.85 10.74 -8.66
CA ARG A 191 18.46 9.36 -8.94
C ARG A 191 18.12 8.60 -7.66
N SER A 192 18.91 8.76 -6.60
CA SER A 192 18.68 8.15 -5.28
C SER A 192 17.46 8.71 -4.56
N LEU A 193 17.07 9.96 -4.83
CA LEU A 193 15.82 10.55 -4.31
C LEU A 193 14.57 9.87 -4.91
N LEU A 194 14.64 9.46 -6.17
CA LEU A 194 13.49 8.97 -6.93
C LEU A 194 13.38 7.44 -6.95
N ALA A 195 14.50 6.72 -7.09
CA ALA A 195 14.51 5.26 -7.25
C ALA A 195 13.74 4.49 -6.16
N PRO A 196 13.85 4.81 -4.86
CA PRO A 196 13.18 4.08 -3.80
C PRO A 196 11.65 4.08 -3.89
N TRP A 197 11.06 5.03 -4.61
CA TRP A 197 9.60 5.06 -4.78
C TRP A 197 9.05 3.88 -5.58
N ALA A 198 9.87 3.17 -6.35
CA ALA A 198 9.50 1.89 -6.95
C ALA A 198 9.16 0.83 -5.88
N LEU A 199 9.90 0.82 -4.76
CA LEU A 199 9.67 -0.12 -3.66
C LEU A 199 8.28 0.05 -3.02
N HIS A 200 7.76 1.28 -2.97
CA HIS A 200 6.45 1.57 -2.37
C HIS A 200 5.26 0.98 -3.14
N ASN A 201 5.52 0.41 -4.32
CA ASN A 201 4.54 -0.40 -5.07
C ASN A 201 4.98 -1.87 -5.21
N GLY A 202 6.01 -2.29 -4.49
CA GLY A 202 6.52 -3.66 -4.50
C GLY A 202 7.45 -4.00 -5.67
N LEU A 203 7.85 -3.01 -6.49
CA LEU A 203 8.79 -3.18 -7.60
C LEU A 203 10.23 -2.86 -7.17
N GLY A 204 11.20 -3.51 -7.82
CA GLY A 204 12.59 -3.06 -7.78
C GLY A 204 12.85 -2.04 -8.88
N PRO A 205 14.01 -1.34 -8.86
CA PRO A 205 14.32 -0.31 -9.85
C PRO A 205 14.55 -0.89 -11.26
N ASP A 206 14.86 -2.19 -11.36
CA ASP A 206 15.08 -2.90 -12.62
C ASP A 206 13.87 -3.73 -13.07
N ASP A 207 12.78 -3.74 -12.29
CA ASP A 207 11.54 -4.39 -12.69
C ASP A 207 10.84 -3.61 -13.80
N ALA A 208 10.19 -4.31 -14.72
CA ALA A 208 9.36 -3.70 -15.75
C ALA A 208 8.27 -2.82 -15.14
N ALA A 209 8.02 -1.65 -15.72
CA ALA A 209 7.07 -0.63 -15.30
C ALA A 209 7.46 0.17 -14.03
N SER A 210 8.63 -0.07 -13.44
CA SER A 210 9.07 0.68 -12.26
C SER A 210 9.30 2.16 -12.54
N ALA A 211 9.75 2.57 -13.75
CA ALA A 211 9.84 3.98 -14.13
C ALA A 211 8.48 4.67 -14.13
N PHE A 212 7.44 4.02 -14.69
CA PHE A 212 6.09 4.56 -14.70
C PHE A 212 5.55 4.79 -13.28
N ILE A 213 5.69 3.79 -12.41
CA ILE A 213 5.22 3.88 -11.02
C ILE A 213 6.00 4.95 -10.25
N THR A 214 7.32 5.02 -10.42
CA THR A 214 8.17 6.06 -9.79
C THR A 214 7.72 7.47 -10.21
N LYS A 215 7.47 7.70 -11.50
CA LYS A 215 6.96 8.99 -12.02
C LYS A 215 5.60 9.35 -11.40
N VAL A 216 4.67 8.38 -11.35
CA VAL A 216 3.33 8.58 -10.78
C VAL A 216 3.41 8.98 -9.31
N ILE A 217 4.21 8.25 -8.51
CA ILE A 217 4.32 8.52 -7.08
C ILE A 217 5.05 9.85 -6.85
N ALA A 218 6.19 10.09 -7.52
CA ALA A 218 6.94 11.32 -7.37
C ALA A 218 6.11 12.56 -7.73
N ALA A 219 5.36 12.51 -8.84
CA ALA A 219 4.45 13.59 -9.21
C ALA A 219 3.30 13.76 -8.21
N ALA A 220 2.71 12.66 -7.73
CA ALA A 220 1.62 12.72 -6.76
C ALA A 220 2.04 13.36 -5.44
N ILE A 221 3.22 13.01 -4.91
CA ILE A 221 3.73 13.59 -3.66
C ILE A 221 4.23 15.03 -3.83
N ALA A 222 4.83 15.36 -4.98
CA ALA A 222 5.23 16.73 -5.28
C ALA A 222 4.04 17.69 -5.42
N MET A 223 2.88 17.20 -5.90
CA MET A 223 1.66 18.01 -6.02
C MET A 223 0.76 17.95 -4.79
N GLY A 224 0.67 16.78 -4.14
CA GLY A 224 -0.32 16.49 -3.10
C GLY A 224 0.25 16.37 -1.69
N GLY A 225 1.57 16.36 -1.52
CA GLY A 225 2.21 16.13 -0.23
C GLY A 225 2.06 14.70 0.29
N MET A 226 2.19 14.55 1.61
CA MET A 226 2.10 13.27 2.32
C MET A 226 1.10 13.37 3.47
N PRO A 227 -0.22 13.40 3.18
CA PRO A 227 -1.25 13.60 4.18
C PRO A 227 -1.32 12.46 5.18
N VAL A 228 -1.52 12.83 6.46
CA VAL A 228 -1.79 11.92 7.59
C VAL A 228 -3.08 12.32 8.29
N PRO A 229 -3.88 11.37 8.80
CA PRO A 229 -5.02 11.72 9.64
C PRO A 229 -4.53 12.16 11.01
N ARG A 230 -5.04 13.30 11.50
CA ARG A 230 -4.71 13.83 12.84
C ARG A 230 -5.08 12.79 13.91
N GLY A 231 -4.13 12.48 14.80
CA GLY A 231 -4.32 11.50 15.88
C GLY A 231 -4.30 10.05 15.44
N GLY A 232 -3.87 9.78 14.21
CA GLY A 232 -3.66 8.42 13.69
C GLY A 232 -4.77 7.90 12.79
N GLY A 233 -4.47 6.82 12.06
CA GLY A 233 -5.37 6.22 11.07
C GLY A 233 -6.67 5.68 11.64
N ARG A 234 -6.70 5.31 12.92
CA ARG A 234 -7.90 4.81 13.62
C ARG A 234 -9.09 5.76 13.50
N VAL A 235 -8.89 7.07 13.38
CA VAL A 235 -10.01 8.02 13.24
C VAL A 235 -10.76 7.81 11.92
N VAL A 236 -10.06 7.45 10.86
CA VAL A 236 -10.64 7.11 9.55
C VAL A 236 -11.39 5.78 9.62
N VAL A 237 -10.77 4.78 10.25
CA VAL A 237 -11.37 3.44 10.45
C VAL A 237 -12.66 3.54 11.26
N ASN A 238 -12.65 4.30 12.35
CA ASN A 238 -13.81 4.51 13.20
C ASN A 238 -14.92 5.23 12.43
N ALA A 239 -14.61 6.34 11.76
CA ALA A 239 -15.59 7.11 10.99
C ALA A 239 -16.27 6.27 9.89
N LEU A 240 -15.50 5.45 9.15
CA LEU A 240 -16.06 4.51 8.15
C LEU A 240 -16.92 3.42 8.78
N SER A 241 -16.50 2.89 9.94
CA SER A 241 -17.26 1.88 10.69
C SER A 241 -18.57 2.46 11.24
N ASP A 242 -18.55 3.70 11.71
CA ASP A 242 -19.72 4.38 12.25
C ASP A 242 -20.74 4.72 11.16
N ILE A 243 -20.32 5.02 9.92
CA ILE A 243 -21.24 5.15 8.78
C ILE A 243 -22.03 3.83 8.60
N VAL A 244 -21.36 2.68 8.73
CA VAL A 244 -22.01 1.37 8.60
C VAL A 244 -22.99 1.12 9.76
N LYS A 245 -22.59 1.40 10.99
CA LYS A 245 -23.41 1.18 12.19
C LYS A 245 -24.63 2.09 12.23
N ASP A 246 -24.47 3.38 11.90
CA ASP A 246 -25.57 4.35 11.88
C ASP A 246 -26.64 4.01 10.85
N ALA A 247 -26.26 3.32 9.77
CA ALA A 247 -27.19 2.77 8.79
C ALA A 247 -27.83 1.43 9.22
N GLY A 248 -27.58 0.98 10.47
CA GLY A 248 -28.09 -0.29 11.01
C GLY A 248 -27.28 -1.53 10.61
N GLY A 249 -26.09 -1.34 10.03
CA GLY A 249 -25.15 -2.43 9.79
C GLY A 249 -24.38 -2.83 11.05
N GLN A 250 -23.58 -3.89 10.95
CA GLN A 250 -22.83 -4.44 12.08
C GLN A 250 -21.35 -4.68 11.70
N VAL A 251 -20.48 -4.60 12.70
CA VAL A 251 -19.06 -4.98 12.60
C VAL A 251 -18.78 -6.00 13.70
N TRP A 252 -18.44 -7.21 13.30
CA TRP A 252 -18.09 -8.28 14.20
C TRP A 252 -16.57 -8.48 14.16
N THR A 253 -15.89 -8.20 15.26
CA THR A 253 -14.50 -8.55 15.51
C THR A 253 -14.40 -9.96 16.09
N ASP A 254 -13.18 -10.52 16.15
CA ASP A 254 -12.95 -11.90 16.59
C ASP A 254 -13.89 -12.90 15.90
N SER A 255 -14.13 -12.66 14.61
CA SER A 255 -15.19 -13.30 13.83
C SER A 255 -14.64 -13.82 12.50
N GLU A 256 -13.70 -14.76 12.61
CA GLU A 256 -13.04 -15.37 11.46
C GLU A 256 -14.04 -16.18 10.63
N VAL A 257 -14.12 -15.86 9.33
CA VAL A 257 -14.87 -16.63 8.35
C VAL A 257 -14.02 -17.79 7.85
N ASN A 258 -14.51 -19.01 8.02
CA ASN A 258 -13.82 -20.23 7.57
C ASN A 258 -14.43 -20.85 6.30
N ARG A 259 -15.64 -20.41 5.89
CA ARG A 259 -16.29 -20.94 4.68
C ARG A 259 -17.33 -19.99 4.09
N ILE A 260 -17.41 -20.00 2.76
CA ILE A 260 -18.51 -19.40 1.98
C ILE A 260 -19.39 -20.51 1.45
N ASP A 261 -20.70 -20.49 1.78
CA ASP A 261 -21.65 -21.45 1.28
C ASP A 261 -22.22 -20.99 -0.07
N VAL A 262 -22.11 -21.85 -1.07
CA VAL A 262 -22.62 -21.64 -2.44
C VAL A 262 -23.78 -22.60 -2.68
N VAL A 263 -24.95 -22.06 -3.07
CA VAL A 263 -26.15 -22.85 -3.38
C VAL A 263 -26.68 -22.41 -4.74
N GLY A 264 -26.85 -23.34 -5.66
CA GLY A 264 -27.32 -23.05 -7.01
C GLY A 264 -26.41 -22.06 -7.78
N GLY A 265 -25.08 -22.18 -7.62
CA GLY A 265 -24.09 -21.30 -8.28
C GLY A 265 -24.02 -19.88 -7.70
N ARG A 266 -24.68 -19.62 -6.56
CA ARG A 266 -24.69 -18.31 -5.90
C ARG A 266 -24.17 -18.42 -4.47
N ALA A 267 -23.29 -17.50 -4.06
CA ALA A 267 -22.90 -17.33 -2.67
C ALA A 267 -24.10 -16.82 -1.84
N ARG A 268 -24.38 -17.49 -0.71
CA ARG A 268 -25.58 -17.25 0.11
C ARG A 268 -25.27 -16.90 1.55
N SER A 269 -24.19 -17.44 2.11
CA SER A 269 -23.84 -17.22 3.51
C SER A 269 -22.34 -17.42 3.72
N VAL A 270 -21.88 -16.89 4.83
CA VAL A 270 -20.55 -17.21 5.39
C VAL A 270 -20.72 -17.98 6.69
N ARG A 271 -19.79 -18.87 6.99
CA ARG A 271 -19.68 -19.56 8.27
C ARG A 271 -18.45 -19.07 9.00
N LEU A 272 -18.61 -18.80 10.27
CA LEU A 272 -17.54 -18.39 11.17
C LEU A 272 -16.98 -19.62 11.91
N THR A 273 -15.77 -19.49 12.41
CA THR A 273 -15.08 -20.54 13.18
C THR A 273 -15.81 -20.90 14.47
N ASP A 274 -16.55 -19.96 15.06
CA ASP A 274 -17.39 -20.15 16.26
C ASP A 274 -18.76 -20.80 15.97
N GLY A 275 -19.03 -21.14 14.72
CA GLY A 275 -20.27 -21.79 14.29
C GLY A 275 -21.41 -20.85 13.91
N ARG A 276 -21.27 -19.53 14.11
CA ARG A 276 -22.26 -18.56 13.60
C ARG A 276 -22.34 -18.61 12.06
N VAL A 277 -23.52 -18.25 11.54
CA VAL A 277 -23.77 -18.18 10.09
C VAL A 277 -24.41 -16.84 9.77
N ALA A 278 -23.80 -16.06 8.89
CA ALA A 278 -24.36 -14.83 8.36
C ALA A 278 -24.80 -15.03 6.90
N ARG A 279 -26.06 -14.68 6.59
CA ARG A 279 -26.64 -14.79 5.25
C ARG A 279 -26.56 -13.47 4.50
N ALA A 280 -26.27 -13.55 3.20
CA ALA A 280 -26.24 -12.41 2.30
C ALA A 280 -27.39 -12.50 1.27
N LYS A 281 -28.28 -11.52 1.27
CA LYS A 281 -29.37 -11.41 0.28
C LYS A 281 -28.83 -11.08 -1.11
N ARG A 282 -27.86 -10.16 -1.19
CA ARG A 282 -27.42 -9.53 -2.44
C ARG A 282 -25.97 -9.87 -2.79
N ALA A 283 -25.01 -9.67 -1.85
CA ALA A 283 -23.59 -9.84 -2.15
C ALA A 283 -22.77 -10.30 -0.94
N ILE A 284 -21.72 -11.08 -1.22
CA ILE A 284 -20.58 -11.33 -0.32
C ILE A 284 -19.35 -10.69 -0.97
N LEU A 285 -18.62 -9.89 -0.20
CA LEU A 285 -17.36 -9.26 -0.62
C LEU A 285 -16.23 -9.88 0.19
N ALA A 286 -15.25 -10.51 -0.46
CA ALA A 286 -14.12 -11.15 0.19
C ALA A 286 -12.86 -10.30 0.01
N SER A 287 -12.36 -9.71 1.10
CA SER A 287 -11.09 -8.96 1.15
C SER A 287 -9.98 -9.87 1.64
N THR A 288 -9.59 -10.82 0.81
CA THR A 288 -8.62 -11.87 1.11
C THR A 288 -7.63 -12.04 -0.03
N THR A 289 -6.57 -12.83 0.18
CA THR A 289 -5.72 -13.25 -0.93
C THR A 289 -6.45 -14.24 -1.85
N PRO A 290 -6.06 -14.39 -3.14
CA PRO A 290 -6.66 -15.37 -4.04
C PRO A 290 -6.56 -16.80 -3.52
N ALA A 291 -5.42 -17.18 -2.93
CA ALA A 291 -5.24 -18.51 -2.35
C ALA A 291 -6.23 -18.76 -1.21
N ALA A 292 -6.40 -17.81 -0.29
CA ALA A 292 -7.36 -17.91 0.80
C ALA A 292 -8.80 -18.02 0.29
N LEU A 293 -9.18 -17.23 -0.72
CA LEU A 293 -10.52 -17.27 -1.29
C LEU A 293 -10.81 -18.59 -2.02
N TYR A 294 -10.01 -18.93 -3.03
CA TYR A 294 -10.34 -20.00 -3.97
C TYR A 294 -9.90 -21.39 -3.50
N ASN A 295 -8.91 -21.48 -2.61
CA ASN A 295 -8.40 -22.74 -2.08
C ASN A 295 -8.73 -22.97 -0.60
N GLY A 296 -9.14 -21.89 0.14
CA GLY A 296 -9.52 -21.94 1.55
C GLY A 296 -11.03 -21.83 1.76
N LEU A 297 -11.61 -20.64 1.54
CA LEU A 297 -12.99 -20.31 1.89
C LEU A 297 -14.05 -21.01 1.00
N LEU A 298 -13.70 -21.35 -0.24
CA LEU A 298 -14.59 -22.00 -1.19
C LEU A 298 -14.33 -23.50 -1.28
N ARG A 299 -15.41 -24.31 -1.34
CA ARG A 299 -15.26 -25.74 -1.64
C ARG A 299 -14.74 -25.92 -3.07
N ALA A 300 -13.87 -26.90 -3.27
CA ALA A 300 -13.28 -27.24 -4.58
C ALA A 300 -14.34 -27.43 -5.69
N THR A 301 -15.49 -27.99 -5.35
CA THR A 301 -16.60 -28.25 -6.28
C THR A 301 -17.29 -27.01 -6.83
N HIS A 302 -17.07 -25.85 -6.20
CA HIS A 302 -17.64 -24.57 -6.61
C HIS A 302 -16.68 -23.68 -7.39
N VAL A 303 -15.41 -24.09 -7.51
CA VAL A 303 -14.36 -23.31 -8.17
C VAL A 303 -13.87 -24.05 -9.41
N ALA A 304 -13.85 -23.37 -10.55
CA ALA A 304 -13.32 -23.94 -11.78
C ALA A 304 -11.84 -24.36 -11.59
N PRO A 305 -11.41 -25.51 -12.16
CA PRO A 305 -10.07 -26.05 -11.94
C PRO A 305 -8.94 -25.10 -12.34
N ASP A 306 -9.09 -24.37 -13.44
CA ASP A 306 -8.15 -23.35 -13.92
C ASP A 306 -7.98 -22.19 -12.94
N ARG A 307 -9.08 -21.75 -12.33
CA ARG A 307 -9.08 -20.69 -11.31
C ARG A 307 -8.39 -21.13 -10.02
N ARG A 308 -8.61 -22.39 -9.60
CA ARG A 308 -7.90 -22.96 -8.45
C ARG A 308 -6.41 -23.06 -8.70
N ALA A 309 -6.02 -23.54 -9.89
CA ALA A 309 -4.62 -23.62 -10.29
C ALA A 309 -3.96 -22.22 -10.35
N ALA A 310 -4.65 -21.23 -10.91
CA ALA A 310 -4.17 -19.85 -10.94
C ALA A 310 -4.01 -19.25 -9.52
N ALA A 311 -4.94 -19.56 -8.61
CA ALA A 311 -4.84 -19.11 -7.21
C ALA A 311 -3.72 -19.82 -6.44
N GLN A 312 -3.39 -21.08 -6.76
CA GLN A 312 -2.24 -21.79 -6.21
C GLN A 312 -0.92 -21.23 -6.75
N ALA A 313 -0.90 -20.78 -8.00
CA ALA A 313 0.26 -20.19 -8.66
C ALA A 313 0.43 -18.68 -8.33
N PHE A 314 -0.48 -18.08 -7.55
CA PHE A 314 -0.37 -16.68 -7.15
C PHE A 314 0.87 -16.46 -6.29
N ARG A 315 1.72 -15.54 -6.74
CA ARG A 315 3.00 -15.25 -6.08
C ARG A 315 2.84 -14.11 -5.08
N PHE A 316 3.59 -14.20 -3.99
CA PHE A 316 3.77 -13.12 -3.04
C PHE A 316 5.09 -12.40 -3.31
N GLY A 317 5.14 -11.13 -2.95
CA GLY A 317 6.30 -10.26 -3.11
C GLY A 317 7.38 -10.49 -2.05
N ARG A 318 8.27 -9.52 -1.92
CA ARG A 318 9.25 -9.46 -0.83
C ARG A 318 8.55 -9.15 0.49
N ALA A 319 9.17 -9.51 1.60
CA ALA A 319 8.66 -9.18 2.91
C ALA A 319 9.01 -7.73 3.29
N GLY A 320 8.15 -7.11 4.09
CA GLY A 320 8.43 -5.87 4.79
C GLY A 320 9.00 -6.12 6.19
N MET A 321 9.55 -5.08 6.79
CA MET A 321 9.85 -4.97 8.22
C MET A 321 9.52 -3.56 8.67
N GLN A 322 8.98 -3.41 9.86
CA GLN A 322 8.71 -2.13 10.50
C GLN A 322 9.54 -2.00 11.76
N ILE A 323 10.20 -0.85 11.93
CA ILE A 323 10.91 -0.52 13.17
C ILE A 323 10.38 0.83 13.64
N HIS A 324 9.90 0.88 14.85
CA HIS A 324 9.45 2.11 15.49
C HIS A 324 10.42 2.48 16.60
N ILE A 325 10.84 3.73 16.66
CA ILE A 325 11.76 4.24 17.67
C ILE A 325 11.15 5.45 18.33
N ALA A 326 10.86 5.36 19.64
CA ALA A 326 10.55 6.51 20.47
C ALA A 326 11.86 7.17 20.93
N MET A 327 11.93 8.49 20.80
CA MET A 327 13.11 9.29 21.11
C MET A 327 12.78 10.36 22.14
N SER A 328 13.73 10.64 23.05
CA SER A 328 13.61 11.72 24.06
C SER A 328 13.74 13.12 23.47
N GLU A 329 14.18 13.26 22.24
CA GLU A 329 14.30 14.50 21.47
C GLU A 329 14.14 14.20 19.98
N PRO A 330 13.81 15.23 19.13
CA PRO A 330 13.68 15.02 17.69
C PRO A 330 14.98 14.48 17.04
N PRO A 331 14.87 13.71 15.94
CA PRO A 331 16.04 13.21 15.21
C PRO A 331 16.88 14.37 14.67
N ARG A 332 18.20 14.32 14.90
CA ARG A 332 19.16 15.30 14.39
C ARG A 332 19.85 14.76 13.15
N TRP A 333 19.31 15.11 12.01
CA TRP A 333 19.92 14.75 10.72
C TRP A 333 21.24 15.48 10.51
N LEU A 334 22.21 14.78 9.91
CA LEU A 334 23.49 15.37 9.52
C LEU A 334 23.29 16.56 8.56
N ASP A 335 22.35 16.41 7.61
CA ASP A 335 21.83 17.52 6.82
C ASP A 335 20.50 18.01 7.42
N PRO A 336 20.47 19.22 7.99
CA PRO A 336 19.30 19.74 8.70
C PRO A 336 18.02 19.87 7.83
N GLN A 337 18.17 20.00 6.49
CA GLN A 337 17.00 20.10 5.61
C GLN A 337 16.11 18.85 5.66
N LEU A 338 16.67 17.67 5.98
CA LEU A 338 15.95 16.41 6.07
C LEU A 338 15.04 16.34 7.31
N GLY A 339 15.30 17.17 8.31
CA GLY A 339 14.47 17.25 9.52
C GLY A 339 13.04 17.74 9.26
N ALA A 340 12.80 18.43 8.15
CA ALA A 340 11.46 18.89 7.75
C ALA A 340 10.71 17.86 6.87
N ALA A 341 11.40 16.86 6.33
CA ALA A 341 10.79 15.90 5.42
C ALA A 341 9.91 14.91 6.18
N ALA A 342 8.71 14.63 5.65
CA ALA A 342 7.82 13.64 6.24
C ALA A 342 8.39 12.21 6.15
N LEU A 343 9.11 11.91 5.06
CA LEU A 343 9.76 10.62 4.84
C LEU A 343 11.10 10.82 4.16
N VAL A 344 12.15 10.22 4.69
CA VAL A 344 13.51 10.26 4.13
C VAL A 344 13.93 8.84 3.74
N HIS A 345 14.34 8.65 2.49
CA HIS A 345 15.00 7.41 2.11
C HIS A 345 16.51 7.48 2.41
N VAL A 346 17.03 6.45 3.06
CA VAL A 346 18.47 6.29 3.33
C VAL A 346 18.96 5.07 2.55
N LEU A 347 19.93 5.30 1.66
CA LEU A 347 20.55 4.25 0.82
C LEU A 347 21.94 4.74 0.37
N ASP A 348 22.79 3.81 -0.03
CA ASP A 348 24.10 4.22 -0.59
C ASP A 348 23.96 4.75 -2.01
N SER A 349 23.24 4.01 -2.89
CA SER A 349 23.03 4.35 -4.30
C SER A 349 21.86 3.57 -4.91
N VAL A 350 21.50 3.87 -6.16
CA VAL A 350 20.52 3.07 -6.92
C VAL A 350 21.01 1.64 -7.14
N ASP A 351 22.32 1.44 -7.32
CA ASP A 351 22.90 0.10 -7.50
C ASP A 351 22.80 -0.72 -6.22
N SER A 352 23.02 -0.12 -5.04
CA SER A 352 22.84 -0.82 -3.76
C SER A 352 21.39 -1.20 -3.50
N LEU A 353 20.43 -0.36 -3.94
CA LEU A 353 19.01 -0.69 -3.89
C LEU A 353 18.69 -1.89 -4.79
N ALA A 354 19.21 -1.93 -6.03
CA ALA A 354 19.02 -3.05 -6.95
C ALA A 354 19.65 -4.36 -6.40
N GLU A 355 20.84 -4.27 -5.78
CA GLU A 355 21.47 -5.40 -5.06
C GLU A 355 20.57 -5.91 -3.95
N SER A 356 20.03 -5.02 -3.10
CA SER A 356 19.16 -5.38 -1.98
C SER A 356 17.89 -6.07 -2.43
N VAL A 357 17.24 -5.58 -3.49
CA VAL A 357 16.06 -6.21 -4.10
C VAL A 357 16.38 -7.61 -4.61
N THR A 358 17.51 -7.77 -5.31
CA THR A 358 17.97 -9.06 -5.84
C THR A 358 18.31 -10.03 -4.71
N ALA A 359 19.02 -9.56 -3.69
CA ALA A 359 19.34 -10.34 -2.50
C ALA A 359 18.09 -10.93 -1.83
N ALA A 360 17.11 -10.07 -1.54
CA ALA A 360 15.86 -10.48 -0.93
C ALA A 360 15.09 -11.51 -1.76
N ALA A 361 15.07 -11.35 -3.10
CA ALA A 361 14.43 -12.30 -4.02
C ALA A 361 15.08 -13.69 -3.97
N HIS A 362 16.38 -13.77 -3.65
CA HIS A 362 17.14 -15.02 -3.50
C HIS A 362 17.22 -15.52 -2.05
N GLY A 363 16.51 -14.93 -1.11
CA GLY A 363 16.50 -15.35 0.29
C GLY A 363 17.67 -14.83 1.11
N MET A 364 18.40 -13.85 0.61
CA MET A 364 19.55 -13.26 1.33
C MET A 364 19.14 -11.96 2.02
N LEU A 365 19.59 -11.75 3.25
CA LEU A 365 19.50 -10.46 3.91
C LEU A 365 20.38 -9.44 3.17
N PRO A 366 19.86 -8.28 2.78
CA PRO A 366 20.66 -7.20 2.21
C PRO A 366 21.79 -6.77 3.16
N ARG A 367 22.96 -6.49 2.57
CA ARG A 367 24.11 -5.96 3.32
C ARG A 367 23.79 -4.55 3.86
N ARG A 368 23.24 -3.71 3.00
CA ARG A 368 22.85 -2.32 3.28
C ARG A 368 21.45 -2.08 2.67
N PRO A 369 20.40 -2.36 3.45
CA PRO A 369 19.04 -2.19 2.96
C PRO A 369 18.73 -0.71 2.66
N THR A 370 17.80 -0.47 1.76
CA THR A 370 17.17 0.84 1.60
C THR A 370 16.21 1.07 2.76
N ILE A 371 16.36 2.17 3.47
CA ILE A 371 15.59 2.46 4.68
C ILE A 371 14.66 3.63 4.40
N ALA A 372 13.35 3.43 4.51
CA ALA A 372 12.37 4.51 4.51
C ALA A 372 12.14 4.98 5.95
N VAL A 373 12.58 6.18 6.28
CA VAL A 373 12.48 6.79 7.61
C VAL A 373 11.37 7.83 7.61
N GLY A 374 10.21 7.46 8.14
CA GLY A 374 9.09 8.38 8.35
C GLY A 374 9.26 9.20 9.63
N GLN A 375 8.91 10.46 9.55
CA GLN A 375 8.91 11.41 10.65
C GLN A 375 7.48 11.95 10.86
N PRO A 376 6.56 11.17 11.46
CA PRO A 376 5.15 11.54 11.55
C PRO A 376 4.92 12.81 12.36
N LEU A 377 5.81 13.15 13.30
CA LEU A 377 5.71 14.34 14.15
C LEU A 377 5.97 15.65 13.39
N THR A 378 6.63 15.63 12.24
CA THR A 378 6.77 16.81 11.36
C THR A 378 5.42 17.26 10.79
N VAL A 379 4.45 16.34 10.73
CA VAL A 379 3.11 16.60 10.19
C VAL A 379 2.07 16.66 11.32
N ASP A 380 2.14 15.78 12.31
CA ASP A 380 1.22 15.70 13.44
C ASP A 380 1.97 15.62 14.78
N PRO A 381 2.41 16.76 15.32
CA PRO A 381 3.13 16.81 16.60
C PRO A 381 2.35 16.24 17.77
N SER A 382 1.01 16.19 17.68
CA SER A 382 0.16 15.70 18.78
C SER A 382 0.31 14.19 19.07
N ARG A 383 1.10 13.47 18.26
CA ARG A 383 1.33 12.01 18.41
C ARG A 383 2.41 11.63 19.43
N ALA A 384 3.06 12.61 20.05
CA ALA A 384 4.08 12.37 21.06
C ALA A 384 4.08 13.48 22.12
N PRO A 385 4.71 13.26 23.28
CA PRO A 385 4.97 14.32 24.25
C PRO A 385 5.84 15.43 23.64
N ASP A 386 5.66 16.66 24.12
CA ASP A 386 6.40 17.83 23.64
C ASP A 386 7.92 17.62 23.74
N GLY A 387 8.62 17.95 22.65
CA GLY A 387 10.07 17.82 22.57
C GLY A 387 10.60 16.41 22.29
N CYS A 388 9.73 15.42 22.21
CA CYS A 388 10.09 14.05 21.85
C CYS A 388 10.19 13.84 20.32
N GLY A 389 10.79 12.71 19.90
CA GLY A 389 10.87 12.25 18.53
C GLY A 389 10.21 10.89 18.34
N LEU A 390 9.74 10.62 17.13
CA LEU A 390 9.21 9.33 16.73
C LEU A 390 9.67 9.00 15.31
N LEU A 391 10.36 7.88 15.14
CA LEU A 391 10.72 7.36 13.83
C LEU A 391 9.82 6.17 13.49
N TRP A 392 9.24 6.22 12.28
CA TRP A 392 8.54 5.15 11.61
C TRP A 392 9.43 4.64 10.49
N ILE A 393 10.05 3.49 10.66
CA ILE A 393 11.04 2.96 9.72
C ILE A 393 10.46 1.76 9.01
N GLN A 394 10.57 1.74 7.67
CA GLN A 394 10.13 0.62 6.85
C GLN A 394 11.27 0.12 5.95
N LEU A 395 11.42 -1.20 5.93
CA LEU A 395 12.22 -1.93 4.95
C LEU A 395 11.28 -2.70 4.03
N GLN A 396 11.48 -2.63 2.72
CA GLN A 396 10.58 -3.22 1.72
C GLN A 396 11.25 -4.32 0.89
N GLU A 397 12.54 -4.56 1.10
CA GLU A 397 13.34 -5.58 0.43
C GLU A 397 13.92 -6.60 1.40
N ASN A 398 13.04 -7.30 2.13
CA ASN A 398 13.44 -8.42 2.98
C ASN A 398 13.06 -9.76 2.35
N PRO A 399 13.85 -10.82 2.56
CA PRO A 399 13.46 -12.15 2.13
C PRO A 399 12.30 -12.66 3.00
N ARG A 400 11.29 -13.29 2.39
CA ARG A 400 10.23 -13.99 3.14
C ARG A 400 10.80 -15.17 3.93
N THR A 401 11.82 -15.81 3.38
CA THR A 401 12.53 -16.95 3.97
C THR A 401 14.02 -16.63 3.97
N PRO A 402 14.62 -16.16 5.08
CA PRO A 402 16.02 -15.76 5.13
C PRO A 402 16.95 -16.99 5.13
N ARG A 403 17.72 -17.18 4.08
CA ARG A 403 18.62 -18.33 3.88
C ARG A 403 20.09 -18.01 4.11
N GLY A 404 20.42 -16.75 4.19
CA GLY A 404 21.76 -16.25 4.39
C GLY A 404 21.81 -14.74 4.51
N ASP A 405 23.00 -14.21 4.68
CA ASP A 405 23.28 -12.78 4.84
C ASP A 405 24.39 -12.35 3.88
N LEU A 406 24.15 -11.33 3.05
CA LEU A 406 25.17 -10.83 2.11
C LEU A 406 26.35 -10.16 2.81
N ALA A 407 26.18 -9.63 4.02
CA ALA A 407 27.28 -9.10 4.81
C ALA A 407 28.13 -10.21 5.47
N GLY A 408 27.57 -11.42 5.62
CA GLY A 408 28.24 -12.53 6.29
C GLY A 408 28.33 -12.39 7.81
N GLU A 409 27.54 -11.50 8.41
CA GLU A 409 27.58 -11.16 9.84
C GLU A 409 26.49 -11.87 10.62
N LEU A 410 25.32 -12.09 10.01
CA LEU A 410 24.14 -12.68 10.65
C LEU A 410 23.90 -14.11 10.18
N THR A 411 23.46 -14.96 11.09
CA THR A 411 23.11 -16.34 10.79
C THR A 411 21.62 -16.44 10.47
N ALA A 412 21.30 -16.71 9.19
CA ALA A 412 19.94 -16.94 8.70
C ALA A 412 19.78 -18.40 8.23
N ARG A 413 18.76 -19.10 8.73
CA ARG A 413 18.56 -20.56 8.52
C ARG A 413 17.16 -20.92 8.03
N GLY A 414 16.53 -20.04 7.29
CA GLY A 414 15.22 -20.28 6.67
C GLY A 414 14.03 -19.71 7.45
N GLU A 415 14.23 -19.19 8.64
CA GLU A 415 13.19 -18.63 9.49
C GLU A 415 13.62 -17.28 10.07
N TRP A 416 12.64 -16.39 10.26
CA TRP A 416 12.80 -15.15 11.00
C TRP A 416 12.63 -15.45 12.50
N THR A 417 13.74 -15.68 13.20
CA THR A 417 13.74 -15.78 14.67
C THR A 417 13.78 -14.39 15.30
N ASP A 418 13.43 -14.28 16.58
CA ASP A 418 13.52 -13.02 17.33
C ASP A 418 14.95 -12.47 17.33
N GLU A 419 15.95 -13.34 17.51
CA GLU A 419 17.35 -12.96 17.52
C GLU A 419 17.79 -12.40 16.15
N LEU A 420 17.36 -13.04 15.05
CA LEU A 420 17.69 -12.57 13.70
C LEU A 420 17.01 -11.23 13.39
N ARG A 421 15.75 -11.10 13.78
CA ARG A 421 14.97 -9.88 13.60
C ARG A 421 15.60 -8.69 14.32
N GLU A 422 15.94 -8.85 15.60
CA GLU A 422 16.57 -7.80 16.41
C GLU A 422 17.98 -7.46 15.91
N ALA A 423 18.81 -8.45 15.59
CA ALA A 423 20.15 -8.22 15.07
C ALA A 423 20.12 -7.52 13.69
N TYR A 424 19.13 -7.81 12.85
CA TYR A 424 18.96 -7.11 11.58
C TYR A 424 18.45 -5.67 11.78
N ALA A 425 17.60 -5.45 12.78
CA ALA A 425 17.19 -4.10 13.16
C ALA A 425 18.36 -3.27 13.73
N ASP A 426 19.28 -3.90 14.48
CA ASP A 426 20.51 -3.24 14.95
C ASP A 426 21.36 -2.76 13.76
N ARG A 427 21.55 -3.60 12.72
CA ARG A 427 22.24 -3.18 11.47
C ARG A 427 21.58 -1.96 10.83
N VAL A 428 20.24 -1.90 10.83
CA VAL A 428 19.50 -0.75 10.30
C VAL A 428 19.76 0.51 11.12
N VAL A 429 19.74 0.41 12.45
CA VAL A 429 20.04 1.53 13.35
C VAL A 429 21.49 1.99 13.19
N ASP A 430 22.44 1.06 13.06
CA ASP A 430 23.85 1.38 12.81
C ASP A 430 24.03 2.14 11.47
N GLN A 431 23.35 1.70 10.40
CA GLN A 431 23.35 2.41 9.13
C GLN A 431 22.77 3.83 9.26
N LEU A 432 21.67 3.98 10.00
CA LEU A 432 21.04 5.27 10.25
C LEU A 432 21.90 6.22 11.09
N SER A 433 22.76 5.68 11.97
CA SER A 433 23.64 6.49 12.83
C SER A 433 24.64 7.36 12.05
N ALA A 434 24.94 7.00 10.81
CA ALA A 434 25.73 7.81 9.89
C ALA A 434 24.99 9.07 9.39
N HIS A 435 23.66 9.12 9.54
CA HIS A 435 22.81 10.20 9.03
C HIS A 435 22.01 10.91 10.12
N ILE A 436 21.68 10.22 11.23
CA ILE A 436 20.95 10.76 12.39
C ILE A 436 21.87 10.67 13.62
N THR A 437 22.49 11.80 13.97
CA THR A 437 23.60 11.85 14.93
C THR A 437 23.22 11.49 16.36
N ASN A 438 21.95 11.60 16.72
CA ASN A 438 21.45 11.29 18.07
C ASN A 438 20.57 10.03 18.13
N ILE A 439 20.53 9.21 17.08
CA ILE A 439 19.60 8.06 17.06
C ILE A 439 19.82 7.11 18.24
N SER A 440 21.07 6.77 18.57
CA SER A 440 21.37 5.86 19.67
C SER A 440 21.28 6.55 21.05
N SER A 441 21.69 7.82 21.16
CA SER A 441 21.67 8.54 22.45
C SER A 441 20.29 9.02 22.88
N ALA A 442 19.40 9.30 21.94
CA ALA A 442 18.04 9.77 22.19
C ALA A 442 17.00 8.64 22.16
N GLN A 443 17.34 7.44 21.75
CA GLN A 443 16.42 6.30 21.75
C GLN A 443 15.96 5.98 23.18
N VAL A 444 14.64 6.00 23.40
CA VAL A 444 14.00 5.64 24.67
C VAL A 444 13.51 4.20 24.62
N ASP A 445 12.86 3.84 23.50
CA ASP A 445 12.28 2.52 23.30
C ASP A 445 12.23 2.18 21.80
N ARG A 446 12.11 0.88 21.48
CA ARG A 446 12.07 0.36 20.12
C ARG A 446 11.10 -0.82 20.01
N LEU A 447 10.28 -0.82 18.95
CA LEU A 447 9.48 -1.96 18.53
C LEU A 447 9.95 -2.41 17.14
N VAL A 448 10.23 -3.71 16.99
CA VAL A 448 10.57 -4.32 15.69
C VAL A 448 9.49 -5.32 15.31
N LEU A 449 8.88 -5.13 14.15
CA LEU A 449 7.90 -6.02 13.53
C LEU A 449 8.50 -6.61 12.26
N GLY A 450 8.98 -7.83 12.34
CA GLY A 450 9.50 -8.57 11.20
C GLY A 450 8.40 -9.23 10.36
N PRO A 451 8.76 -10.01 9.34
CA PRO A 451 7.81 -10.69 8.48
C PRO A 451 6.81 -11.58 9.21
N THR A 452 7.25 -12.25 10.27
CA THR A 452 6.41 -13.14 11.10
C THR A 452 5.34 -12.35 11.85
N GLU A 453 5.72 -11.24 12.50
CA GLU A 453 4.81 -10.37 13.25
C GLU A 453 3.81 -9.69 12.30
N LEU A 454 4.25 -9.23 11.13
CA LEU A 454 3.38 -8.64 10.13
C LEU A 454 2.32 -9.64 9.64
N ALA A 455 2.70 -10.88 9.37
CA ALA A 455 1.79 -11.95 8.98
C ALA A 455 0.80 -12.31 10.11
N ALA A 456 1.25 -12.31 11.37
CA ALA A 456 0.39 -12.54 12.52
C ALA A 456 -0.62 -11.40 12.76
N MET A 457 -0.23 -10.16 12.47
CA MET A 457 -1.11 -8.99 12.60
C MET A 457 -2.20 -8.94 11.52
N ASN A 458 -1.92 -9.44 10.32
CA ASN A 458 -2.87 -9.45 9.22
C ASN A 458 -2.60 -10.63 8.28
N VAL A 459 -3.52 -11.59 8.25
CA VAL A 459 -3.43 -12.84 7.46
C VAL A 459 -3.25 -12.63 5.94
N ASN A 460 -3.53 -11.44 5.43
CA ASN A 460 -3.29 -11.09 4.03
C ASN A 460 -1.85 -10.65 3.75
N LEU A 461 -1.05 -10.37 4.79
CA LEU A 461 0.38 -10.09 4.69
C LEU A 461 1.19 -11.40 4.75
N VAL A 462 0.92 -12.29 3.80
CA VAL A 462 1.48 -13.65 3.77
C VAL A 462 3.00 -13.61 3.76
N ASP A 463 3.63 -14.25 4.77
CA ASP A 463 5.07 -14.25 5.00
C ASP A 463 5.67 -12.82 5.06
N GLY A 464 4.87 -11.85 5.51
CA GLY A 464 5.28 -10.46 5.64
C GLY A 464 5.19 -9.61 4.36
N ASP A 465 4.62 -10.12 3.26
CA ASP A 465 4.40 -9.33 2.02
C ASP A 465 3.37 -8.20 2.28
N PRO A 466 3.78 -6.91 2.29
CA PRO A 466 2.89 -5.80 2.61
C PRO A 466 1.91 -5.46 1.47
N TYR A 467 2.11 -6.01 0.29
CA TYR A 467 1.33 -5.73 -0.91
C TYR A 467 0.24 -6.76 -1.20
N SER A 468 0.14 -7.82 -0.37
CA SER A 468 -0.80 -8.93 -0.55
C SER A 468 -0.70 -9.56 -1.94
N GLY A 469 0.51 -9.72 -2.43
CA GLY A 469 0.86 -10.32 -3.70
C GLY A 469 1.89 -9.52 -4.51
N ASP A 470 2.72 -10.24 -5.24
CA ASP A 470 3.72 -9.69 -6.16
C ASP A 470 3.09 -8.67 -7.13
N CYS A 471 3.71 -7.51 -7.24
CA CYS A 471 3.22 -6.40 -8.06
C CYS A 471 3.92 -6.28 -9.42
N ARG A 472 4.74 -7.24 -9.81
CA ARG A 472 5.33 -7.27 -11.15
C ARG A 472 4.24 -7.35 -12.22
N VAL A 473 4.53 -6.80 -13.39
CA VAL A 473 3.56 -6.49 -14.44
C VAL A 473 2.68 -7.68 -14.85
N ASP A 474 3.21 -8.90 -14.84
CA ASP A 474 2.49 -10.14 -15.19
C ASP A 474 1.47 -10.59 -14.12
N GLN A 475 1.46 -9.97 -12.94
CA GLN A 475 0.48 -10.20 -11.86
C GLN A 475 -0.12 -8.89 -11.34
N PHE A 476 -0.05 -7.80 -12.11
CA PHE A 476 -0.57 -6.49 -11.74
C PHE A 476 -1.62 -6.00 -12.74
N ALA A 477 -2.25 -4.87 -12.48
CA ALA A 477 -3.24 -4.21 -13.34
C ALA A 477 -4.32 -5.18 -13.86
N ALA A 478 -4.35 -5.44 -15.16
CA ALA A 478 -5.33 -6.32 -15.81
C ALA A 478 -5.24 -7.79 -15.37
N TRP A 479 -4.08 -8.25 -14.92
CA TRP A 479 -3.82 -9.62 -14.47
C TRP A 479 -3.92 -9.82 -12.95
N ARG A 480 -4.39 -8.81 -12.22
CA ARG A 480 -4.64 -8.90 -10.78
C ARG A 480 -6.14 -9.06 -10.51
N PRO A 481 -6.63 -10.00 -9.71
CA PRO A 481 -5.92 -10.93 -8.81
C PRO A 481 -5.35 -12.18 -9.47
N LEU A 482 -5.81 -12.56 -10.65
CA LEU A 482 -5.40 -13.78 -11.34
C LEU A 482 -5.11 -13.50 -12.81
N SER A 483 -4.16 -14.20 -13.38
CA SER A 483 -3.80 -14.13 -14.81
C SER A 483 -4.96 -14.44 -15.78
N LEU A 484 -6.04 -15.03 -15.27
CA LEU A 484 -7.29 -15.29 -15.99
C LEU A 484 -8.11 -14.03 -16.29
N ALA A 485 -7.65 -12.90 -15.79
CA ALA A 485 -8.18 -11.60 -16.17
C ALA A 485 -9.68 -11.40 -15.92
N THR A 486 -10.11 -11.64 -14.70
CA THR A 486 -11.53 -11.59 -14.33
C THR A 486 -11.93 -10.34 -13.55
N GLY A 487 -10.98 -9.46 -13.22
CA GLY A 487 -11.22 -8.34 -12.32
C GLY A 487 -11.74 -8.82 -10.98
N HIS A 488 -12.74 -8.12 -10.43
CA HIS A 488 -13.37 -8.45 -9.15
C HIS A 488 -14.37 -9.61 -9.19
N ALA A 489 -14.69 -10.13 -10.38
CA ALA A 489 -15.68 -11.19 -10.54
C ALA A 489 -15.08 -12.57 -10.23
N THR A 490 -15.71 -13.31 -9.33
CA THR A 490 -15.23 -14.66 -8.91
C THR A 490 -15.73 -15.80 -9.78
N GLY A 491 -16.66 -15.55 -10.68
CA GLY A 491 -17.39 -16.60 -11.42
C GLY A 491 -18.55 -17.21 -10.61
N ILE A 492 -18.70 -16.87 -9.33
CA ILE A 492 -19.81 -17.29 -8.47
C ILE A 492 -20.75 -16.10 -8.30
N ALA A 493 -22.02 -16.29 -8.63
CA ALA A 493 -23.01 -15.22 -8.54
C ALA A 493 -23.08 -14.66 -7.10
N GLY A 494 -23.09 -13.34 -6.95
CA GLY A 494 -23.16 -12.66 -5.66
C GLY A 494 -21.88 -12.70 -4.82
N LEU A 495 -20.76 -13.25 -5.34
CA LEU A 495 -19.45 -13.22 -4.68
C LEU A 495 -18.50 -12.30 -5.43
N TRP A 496 -17.88 -11.39 -4.71
CA TRP A 496 -16.93 -10.40 -5.21
C TRP A 496 -15.61 -10.50 -4.48
N HIS A 497 -14.51 -10.41 -5.22
CA HIS A 497 -13.16 -10.35 -4.66
C HIS A 497 -12.73 -8.88 -4.60
N ILE A 498 -12.35 -8.40 -3.41
CA ILE A 498 -11.85 -7.05 -3.16
C ILE A 498 -10.54 -7.12 -2.36
N GLY A 499 -9.95 -5.98 -2.05
CA GLY A 499 -8.74 -5.90 -1.24
C GLY A 499 -7.48 -5.62 -2.04
N ALA A 500 -6.33 -5.59 -1.36
CA ALA A 500 -5.04 -5.27 -1.96
C ALA A 500 -4.58 -6.27 -3.04
N SER A 501 -5.03 -7.54 -2.94
CA SER A 501 -4.76 -8.56 -3.97
C SER A 501 -5.55 -8.36 -5.27
N THR A 502 -6.42 -7.35 -5.37
CA THR A 502 -7.23 -7.05 -6.57
C THR A 502 -6.89 -5.69 -7.14
N HIS A 503 -7.25 -5.43 -8.40
CA HIS A 503 -7.07 -4.10 -9.01
C HIS A 503 -7.82 -3.01 -8.22
N PRO A 504 -7.28 -1.81 -8.02
CA PRO A 504 -6.01 -1.26 -8.55
C PRO A 504 -4.74 -1.73 -7.83
N GLY A 505 -4.83 -2.53 -6.80
CA GLY A 505 -3.70 -3.06 -6.06
C GLY A 505 -3.58 -2.48 -4.64
N PRO A 506 -2.40 -2.64 -4.00
CA PRO A 506 -2.12 -2.11 -2.67
C PRO A 506 -2.03 -0.58 -2.66
N GLY A 507 -1.92 0.03 -1.47
CA GLY A 507 -1.66 1.46 -1.30
C GLY A 507 -2.74 2.24 -0.55
N LEU A 508 -3.65 1.57 0.16
CA LEU A 508 -4.67 2.13 1.03
C LEU A 508 -5.73 3.05 0.37
N GLY A 509 -5.79 3.16 -0.95
CA GLY A 509 -6.72 4.06 -1.64
C GLY A 509 -8.21 3.68 -1.53
N GLY A 510 -8.54 2.48 -1.04
CA GLY A 510 -9.92 2.00 -0.99
C GLY A 510 -10.53 1.71 -2.37
N GLY A 511 -9.72 1.79 -3.44
CA GLY A 511 -10.17 1.76 -4.83
C GLY A 511 -10.89 0.47 -5.23
N SER A 512 -10.40 -0.68 -4.80
CA SER A 512 -11.01 -1.98 -5.08
C SER A 512 -12.44 -2.06 -4.49
N GLY A 513 -12.59 -1.67 -3.22
CA GLY A 513 -13.90 -1.59 -2.56
C GLY A 513 -14.83 -0.60 -3.23
N PHE A 514 -14.31 0.57 -3.59
CA PHE A 514 -15.05 1.61 -4.31
C PHE A 514 -15.62 1.09 -5.65
N LEU A 515 -14.78 0.46 -6.47
CA LEU A 515 -15.19 -0.08 -7.77
C LEU A 515 -16.30 -1.11 -7.65
N VAL A 516 -16.21 -2.02 -6.68
CA VAL A 516 -17.24 -3.05 -6.46
C VAL A 516 -18.52 -2.45 -5.89
N ALA A 517 -18.44 -1.52 -4.94
CA ALA A 517 -19.63 -0.83 -4.42
C ALA A 517 -20.36 -0.07 -5.53
N GLN A 518 -19.66 0.69 -6.35
CA GLN A 518 -20.26 1.38 -7.50
C GLN A 518 -20.95 0.42 -8.48
N ARG A 519 -20.39 -0.77 -8.65
CA ARG A 519 -20.97 -1.81 -9.50
C ARG A 519 -22.26 -2.40 -8.93
N LEU A 520 -22.29 -2.60 -7.62
CA LEU A 520 -23.46 -3.14 -6.93
C LEU A 520 -24.60 -2.13 -6.88
N LEU A 521 -24.28 -0.85 -6.73
CA LEU A 521 -25.26 0.23 -6.66
C LEU A 521 -25.85 0.61 -8.03
N ASN A 522 -25.10 0.44 -9.12
CA ASN A 522 -25.49 0.85 -10.47
C ASN A 522 -25.56 -0.33 -11.45
N PRO A 523 -26.39 -1.36 -11.20
CA PRO A 523 -26.43 -2.56 -12.04
C PRO A 523 -26.89 -2.29 -13.49
N SER A 524 -27.70 -1.26 -13.74
CA SER A 524 -28.19 -0.92 -15.06
C SER A 524 -27.12 -0.39 -16.02
N ARG A 525 -26.10 0.30 -15.50
CA ARG A 525 -24.92 0.72 -16.30
C ARG A 525 -24.08 -0.48 -16.77
N PHE A 526 -24.32 -1.65 -16.19
CA PHE A 526 -23.51 -2.86 -16.38
C PHE A 526 -24.27 -4.02 -17.04
N ARG A 527 -25.59 -3.87 -17.26
CA ARG A 527 -26.47 -4.92 -17.82
C ARG A 527 -26.58 -4.94 -19.34
N ARG A 528 -25.94 -4.05 -20.08
CA ARG A 528 -25.98 -4.09 -21.54
C ARG A 528 -24.87 -4.98 -22.08
N ARG A 529 -25.26 -6.19 -22.42
CA ARG A 529 -24.70 -7.31 -23.20
C ARG A 529 -24.20 -8.47 -22.34
N GLY A 530 -25.09 -9.44 -22.07
CA GLY A 530 -24.82 -10.85 -22.01
C GLY A 530 -25.03 -11.43 -23.39
#